data_b66533c02dec97504c82a88490c30bfa
#
_entry.id   b66533c02dec97504c82a88490c30bfa
#
_cell.length_a   1.000
_cell.length_b   1.000
_cell.length_c   1.000
_cell.angle_alpha   90.00
_cell.angle_beta   90.00
_cell.angle_gamma   90.00
#
_symmetry.space_group_name_H-M   'P 1'
#
loop_
_entity.id
_entity.type
_entity.pdbx_description
1 polymer ?
#
loop_
_entity_poly.entity_id
_entity_poly.type
_entity_poly.pdbx_seq_one_letter_code
_entity_poly.pdbx_strand_id
1 'polypeptide(L)'
;DGPISEICDIAPLDEKWRAFGWNAINVKNGHNCDEIDAAIKLAKFSDKPSMIILNTKKGKGISFAENAGIGNHSMQITPEMMEQGLRELRGEE
;
A
#
# COMPACT_ATOMS: atom_id res chain seq x y z
N ASP A 1 -1.69 -6.16 17.22
CA ASP A 1 -0.72 -5.96 16.12
C ASP A 1 -0.66 -7.19 15.24
N GLY A 2 -0.80 -7.00 13.95
CA GLY A 2 -0.75 -8.09 13.00
C GLY A 2 -1.38 -7.71 11.67
N PRO A 3 -1.42 -8.64 10.71
CA PRO A 3 -2.12 -8.42 9.45
C PRO A 3 -3.61 -8.17 9.69
N ILE A 4 -4.19 -7.24 8.94
CA ILE A 4 -5.62 -6.91 9.07
C ILE A 4 -6.49 -8.15 8.87
N SER A 5 -6.12 -9.02 7.91
CA SER A 5 -6.86 -10.25 7.62
C SER A 5 -6.96 -11.21 8.82
N GLU A 6 -6.01 -11.13 9.75
CA GLU A 6 -5.99 -11.99 10.94
C GLU A 6 -6.61 -11.30 12.16
N ILE A 7 -6.50 -9.99 12.25
CA ILE A 7 -6.98 -9.22 13.41
C ILE A 7 -8.43 -8.81 13.23
N CYS A 8 -8.76 -8.21 12.10
CA CYS A 8 -10.12 -7.78 11.76
C CYS A 8 -10.23 -7.64 10.24
N ASP A 9 -10.59 -8.72 9.58
CA ASP A 9 -10.66 -8.74 8.13
C ASP A 9 -11.82 -7.88 7.63
N ILE A 10 -11.49 -6.86 6.85
CA ILE A 10 -12.45 -5.93 6.26
C ILE A 10 -12.65 -6.14 4.75
N ALA A 11 -12.02 -7.17 4.19
CA ALA A 11 -12.20 -7.51 2.77
C ALA A 11 -13.62 -8.08 2.52
N PRO A 12 -14.17 -7.92 1.33
CA PRO A 12 -13.67 -7.12 0.20
C PRO A 12 -14.04 -5.64 0.35
N LEU A 13 -13.03 -4.79 0.37
CA LEU A 13 -13.23 -3.34 0.59
C LEU A 13 -13.98 -2.67 -0.57
N ASP A 14 -13.64 -2.99 -1.80
CA ASP A 14 -14.23 -2.37 -2.98
C ASP A 14 -15.73 -2.62 -3.07
N GLU A 15 -16.18 -3.84 -2.78
CA GLU A 15 -17.60 -4.19 -2.77
C GLU A 15 -18.36 -3.45 -1.68
N LYS A 16 -17.75 -3.28 -0.52
CA LYS A 16 -18.37 -2.55 0.60
C LYS A 16 -18.55 -1.07 0.26
N TRP A 17 -17.55 -0.45 -0.36
CA TRP A 17 -17.69 0.95 -0.80
C TRP A 17 -18.73 1.11 -1.89
N ARG A 18 -18.80 0.18 -2.84
CA ARG A 18 -19.83 0.19 -3.88
C ARG A 18 -21.24 0.06 -3.28
N ALA A 19 -21.39 -0.76 -2.25
CA ALA A 19 -22.66 -0.93 -1.56
C ALA A 19 -23.17 0.37 -0.93
N PHE A 20 -22.25 1.25 -0.52
CA PHE A 20 -22.61 2.59 -0.02
C PHE A 20 -22.81 3.64 -1.13
N GLY A 21 -22.72 3.24 -2.39
CA GLY A 21 -22.94 4.14 -3.52
C GLY A 21 -21.70 4.87 -4.03
N TRP A 22 -20.52 4.48 -3.59
CA TRP A 22 -19.27 5.06 -4.06
C TRP A 22 -18.77 4.37 -5.33
N ASN A 23 -18.07 5.12 -6.17
CA ASN A 23 -17.27 4.55 -7.25
C ASN A 23 -15.98 4.00 -6.64
N ALA A 24 -15.80 2.69 -6.64
CA ALA A 24 -14.61 2.07 -6.05
C ALA A 24 -13.65 1.59 -7.14
N ILE A 25 -12.40 2.00 -7.03
CA ILE A 25 -11.33 1.66 -7.98
C ILE A 25 -10.23 0.92 -7.23
N ASN A 26 -10.00 -0.34 -7.60
CA ASN A 26 -8.89 -1.13 -7.07
C ASN A 26 -7.61 -0.86 -7.87
N VAL A 27 -6.55 -0.47 -7.18
CA VAL A 27 -5.20 -0.37 -7.75
C VAL A 27 -4.42 -1.60 -7.31
N LYS A 28 -4.17 -2.51 -8.22
CA LYS A 28 -3.55 -3.80 -7.94
C LYS A 28 -2.15 -3.65 -7.36
N ASN A 29 -1.35 -2.75 -7.91
CA ASN A 29 -0.04 -2.39 -7.36
C ASN A 29 -0.07 -0.94 -6.88
N GLY A 30 -0.38 -0.76 -5.60
CA GLY A 30 -0.47 0.55 -4.97
C GLY A 30 0.85 1.29 -4.80
N HIS A 31 1.96 0.70 -5.23
CA HIS A 31 3.28 1.35 -5.26
C HIS A 31 3.69 1.78 -6.67
N ASN A 32 2.86 1.52 -7.67
CA ASN A 32 3.12 1.91 -9.06
C ASN A 32 2.43 3.25 -9.35
N CYS A 33 3.24 4.29 -9.60
CA CYS A 33 2.74 5.63 -9.83
C CYS A 33 1.84 5.73 -11.06
N ASP A 34 2.13 4.96 -12.12
CA ASP A 34 1.31 4.97 -13.33
C ASP A 34 -0.08 4.40 -13.07
N GLU A 35 -0.19 3.33 -12.28
CA GLU A 35 -1.48 2.76 -11.90
C GLU A 35 -2.28 3.72 -11.00
N ILE A 36 -1.60 4.40 -10.09
CA ILE A 36 -2.24 5.41 -9.22
C ILE A 36 -2.76 6.57 -10.05
N ASP A 37 -1.95 7.08 -10.98
CA ASP A 37 -2.34 8.17 -11.87
C ASP A 37 -3.54 7.78 -12.73
N ALA A 38 -3.54 6.58 -13.29
CA ALA A 38 -4.66 6.08 -14.08
C ALA A 38 -5.94 6.00 -13.24
N ALA A 39 -5.85 5.56 -11.98
CA ALA A 39 -6.99 5.50 -11.08
C ALA A 39 -7.55 6.89 -10.76
N ILE A 40 -6.68 7.87 -10.54
CA ILE A 40 -7.10 9.26 -10.29
C ILE A 40 -7.82 9.83 -11.52
N LYS A 41 -7.29 9.57 -12.71
CA LYS A 41 -7.93 10.00 -13.96
C LYS A 41 -9.31 9.38 -14.15
N LEU A 42 -9.45 8.08 -13.87
CA LEU A 42 -10.75 7.40 -13.91
C LEU A 42 -11.73 8.00 -12.90
N ALA A 43 -11.26 8.30 -11.69
CA ALA A 43 -12.10 8.88 -10.65
C ALA A 43 -12.73 10.20 -11.07
N LYS A 44 -12.01 11.00 -11.85
CA LYS A 44 -12.50 12.30 -12.33
C LYS A 44 -13.68 12.22 -13.29
N PHE A 45 -13.90 11.06 -13.93
CA PHE A 45 -15.01 10.86 -14.85
C PHE A 45 -16.28 10.38 -14.15
N SER A 46 -16.21 10.02 -12.88
CA SER A 46 -17.38 9.55 -12.14
C SER A 46 -18.17 10.73 -11.58
N ASP A 47 -19.49 10.63 -11.64
CA ASP A 47 -20.41 11.57 -10.99
C ASP A 47 -20.64 11.24 -9.52
N LYS A 48 -20.11 10.12 -9.05
CA LYS A 48 -20.14 9.67 -7.66
C LYS A 48 -18.81 9.98 -6.97
N PRO A 49 -18.80 10.10 -5.63
CA PRO A 49 -17.53 10.15 -4.92
C PRO A 49 -16.76 8.86 -5.17
N SER A 50 -15.45 8.96 -5.32
CA SER A 50 -14.59 7.82 -5.62
C SER A 50 -13.74 7.42 -4.43
N MET A 51 -13.64 6.11 -4.23
CA MET A 51 -12.71 5.49 -3.29
C MET A 51 -11.67 4.74 -4.10
N ILE A 52 -10.42 5.18 -4.00
CA ILE A 52 -9.29 4.51 -4.64
C ILE A 52 -8.61 3.64 -3.60
N ILE A 53 -8.60 2.34 -3.83
CA ILE A 53 -8.04 1.36 -2.90
C ILE A 53 -6.68 0.92 -3.42
N LEU A 54 -5.63 1.30 -2.70
CA LEU A 54 -4.26 0.95 -3.04
C LEU A 54 -3.85 -0.32 -2.33
N ASN A 55 -3.54 -1.36 -3.07
CA ASN A 55 -2.97 -2.59 -2.51
C ASN A 55 -1.49 -2.36 -2.30
N THR A 56 -1.10 -2.18 -1.04
CA THR A 56 0.24 -1.78 -0.67
C THR A 56 0.90 -2.80 0.26
N LYS A 57 2.22 -2.72 0.34
CA LYS A 57 3.01 -3.51 1.26
C LYS A 57 3.79 -2.57 2.18
N LYS A 58 3.60 -2.73 3.49
CA LYS A 58 4.30 -1.90 4.48
C LYS A 58 5.81 -2.12 4.39
N GLY A 59 6.57 -1.03 4.33
CA GLY A 59 8.03 -1.10 4.21
C GLY A 59 8.54 -1.32 2.79
N LYS A 60 7.67 -1.18 1.79
CA LYS A 60 8.02 -1.40 0.39
C LYS A 60 9.26 -0.62 -0.04
N GLY A 61 10.20 -1.33 -0.68
CA GLY A 61 11.45 -0.77 -1.20
C GLY A 61 12.67 -1.03 -0.32
N ILE A 62 12.45 -1.43 0.93
CA ILE A 62 13.53 -1.74 1.87
C ILE A 62 13.33 -3.17 2.37
N SER A 63 14.21 -4.08 1.98
CA SER A 63 14.02 -5.51 2.17
C SER A 63 13.78 -5.92 3.62
N PHE A 64 14.59 -5.41 4.55
CA PHE A 64 14.41 -5.77 5.96
C PHE A 64 13.12 -5.23 6.56
N ALA A 65 12.60 -4.10 6.05
CA ALA A 65 11.33 -3.55 6.49
C ALA A 65 10.14 -4.33 5.90
N GLU A 66 10.20 -4.68 4.62
CA GLU A 66 9.18 -5.50 3.97
C GLU A 66 9.02 -6.87 4.64
N ASN A 67 10.13 -7.49 5.00
CA ASN A 67 10.15 -8.85 5.50
C ASN A 67 9.95 -8.95 7.01
N ALA A 68 9.93 -7.85 7.72
CA ALA A 68 9.79 -7.84 9.17
C ALA A 68 8.35 -8.13 9.65
N GLY A 69 7.36 -8.06 8.76
CA GLY A 69 5.97 -8.22 9.14
C GLY A 69 5.56 -7.18 10.20
N ILE A 70 4.95 -7.62 11.28
CA ILE A 70 4.54 -6.73 12.37
C ILE A 70 5.73 -6.08 13.08
N GLY A 71 6.91 -6.68 12.99
CA GLY A 71 8.13 -6.17 13.62
C GLY A 71 8.59 -4.83 13.10
N ASN A 72 8.12 -4.40 11.92
CA ASN A 72 8.54 -3.12 11.37
C ASN A 72 7.82 -1.91 11.98
N HIS A 73 6.79 -2.14 12.81
CA HIS A 73 6.02 -1.06 13.43
C HIS A 73 6.87 -0.22 14.41
N SER A 74 7.73 -0.86 15.17
CA SER A 74 8.61 -0.21 16.16
C SER A 74 10.06 -0.68 16.00
N MET A 75 10.51 -0.77 14.76
CA MET A 75 11.84 -1.27 14.42
C MET A 75 12.91 -0.24 14.76
N GLN A 76 13.97 -0.70 15.42
CA GLN A 76 15.17 0.12 15.60
C GLN A 76 16.07 -0.03 14.37
N ILE A 77 16.51 1.09 13.83
CA ILE A 77 17.36 1.12 12.64
C ILE A 77 18.80 1.35 13.08
N THR A 78 19.65 0.36 12.84
CA THR A 78 21.08 0.49 13.08
C THR A 78 21.76 1.27 11.95
N PRO A 79 23.00 1.80 12.16
CA PRO A 79 23.75 2.45 11.08
C PRO A 79 23.93 1.55 9.84
N GLU A 80 24.17 0.26 10.07
CA GLU A 80 24.35 -0.72 8.98
C GLU A 80 23.04 -0.93 8.21
N MET A 81 21.90 -1.00 8.90
CA MET A 81 20.59 -1.10 8.28
C MET A 81 20.28 0.15 7.47
N MET A 82 20.63 1.32 7.97
CA MET A 82 20.43 2.58 7.25
C MET A 82 21.23 2.57 5.94
N GLU A 83 22.48 2.16 5.96
CA GLU A 83 23.30 2.07 4.75
C GLU A 83 22.71 1.10 3.74
N GLN A 84 22.26 -0.07 4.19
CA GLN A 84 21.63 -1.07 3.35
C GLN A 84 20.35 -0.50 2.70
N GLY A 85 19.51 0.12 3.50
CA GLY A 85 18.27 0.72 3.00
C GLY A 85 18.51 1.79 1.96
N LEU A 86 19.50 2.66 2.19
CA LEU A 86 19.88 3.69 1.22
C LEU A 86 20.40 3.10 -0.09
N ARG A 87 21.19 2.03 -0.02
CA ARG A 87 21.67 1.35 -1.23
C ARG A 87 20.50 0.76 -2.03
N GLU A 88 19.57 0.09 -1.35
CA GLU A 88 18.40 -0.50 -1.99
C GLU A 88 17.53 0.56 -2.67
N LEU A 89 17.29 1.68 -1.99
CA LEU A 89 16.48 2.78 -2.55
C LEU A 89 17.15 3.45 -3.76
N ARG A 90 18.48 3.42 -3.83
CA ARG A 90 19.23 3.93 -4.96
C ARG A 90 19.39 2.93 -6.10
N GLY A 91 18.92 1.70 -5.92
CA GLY A 91 19.11 0.62 -6.89
C GLY A 91 20.53 0.05 -6.89
N GLU A 92 21.27 0.22 -5.81
CA GLU A 92 22.61 -0.33 -5.63
C GLU A 92 22.53 -1.69 -4.95
N GLU A 93 23.38 -2.61 -5.34
CA GLU A 93 23.48 -3.94 -4.70
C GLU A 93 24.56 -3.99 -3.62
#